data_605d7d0c86365b288ce8fb78487925db
#
_entry.id   605d7d0c86365b288ce8fb78487925db
#
_cell.length_a   1.000
_cell.length_b   1.000
_cell.length_c   1.000
_cell.angle_alpha   90.00
_cell.angle_beta   90.00
_cell.angle_gamma   90.00
#
_symmetry.space_group_name_H-M   'P 1'
#
loop_
_entity.id
_entity.type
_entity.pdbx_description
1 polymer ?
#
loop_
_entity_poly.entity_id
_entity_poly.type
_entity_poly.pdbx_seq_one_letter_code
_entity_poly.pdbx_strand_id
1 'polypeptide(L)'
;IATLNALSGNVFTEGGCLSADVTAEGSGLGVPPQPAYPRSSALRLDGTPWKYPLVPLKLGVFQELRDAILTGEPYQAHGWFISRQNPVMSLPDRGRTLQAFSKMDFIATVDIIMNDTAWYSDVVLPEASYLERYDPVLPVGEKAFIRQPVVEPQGEARSALWIYKQLGERLGVGDYFQYTDEEDYIRQQLAPLGTSLEEVKSKGYAEMPPKEPNGEHVFNTPSGKIEVYSETLANAGFSPWPTWEEPPVPGENEFYLLTGKVAQHTQFGTQNNQLLHKYSNEPRLWMNA
;
A
#
# COMPACT_ATOMS: atom_id res chain seq x y z
N ILE A 1 -15.57 -14.43 6.63
CA ILE A 1 -16.57 -13.40 6.20
C ILE A 1 -16.75 -13.45 4.69
N ALA A 2 -15.68 -13.35 3.87
CA ALA A 2 -15.79 -13.37 2.40
C ALA A 2 -16.51 -14.63 1.87
N THR A 3 -16.13 -15.80 2.37
CA THR A 3 -16.76 -17.10 2.01
C THR A 3 -18.25 -17.14 2.34
N LEU A 4 -18.66 -16.58 3.49
CA LEU A 4 -20.07 -16.51 3.89
C LEU A 4 -20.86 -15.61 2.94
N ASN A 5 -20.32 -14.46 2.56
CA ASN A 5 -20.96 -13.58 1.58
C ASN A 5 -21.10 -14.25 0.20
N ALA A 6 -20.08 -15.02 -0.21
CA ALA A 6 -20.16 -15.80 -1.44
C ALA A 6 -21.25 -16.89 -1.41
N LEU A 7 -21.30 -17.67 -0.33
CA LEU A 7 -22.29 -18.74 -0.14
C LEU A 7 -23.72 -18.22 0.00
N SER A 8 -23.91 -17.03 0.58
CA SER A 8 -25.23 -16.39 0.70
C SER A 8 -25.67 -15.65 -0.56
N GLY A 9 -24.88 -15.66 -1.64
CA GLY A 9 -25.18 -14.94 -2.87
C GLY A 9 -25.09 -13.42 -2.73
N ASN A 10 -24.33 -12.93 -1.75
CA ASN A 10 -24.28 -11.52 -1.37
C ASN A 10 -23.14 -10.75 -2.06
N VAL A 11 -22.50 -11.36 -3.06
CA VAL A 11 -21.38 -10.76 -3.81
C VAL A 11 -21.90 -10.26 -5.14
N PHE A 12 -21.63 -9.01 -5.49
CA PHE A 12 -22.08 -8.31 -6.70
C PHE A 12 -23.60 -8.22 -6.87
N THR A 13 -24.33 -8.20 -5.77
CA THR A 13 -25.78 -7.98 -5.77
C THR A 13 -26.09 -6.59 -5.21
N GLU A 14 -27.25 -6.04 -5.58
CA GLU A 14 -27.71 -4.77 -5.03
C GLU A 14 -27.86 -4.85 -3.50
N GLY A 15 -27.24 -3.92 -2.78
CA GLY A 15 -27.17 -3.92 -1.33
C GLY A 15 -26.17 -4.91 -0.71
N GLY A 16 -25.46 -5.68 -1.54
CA GLY A 16 -24.46 -6.65 -1.11
C GLY A 16 -23.02 -6.13 -1.17
N CYS A 17 -22.07 -7.06 -1.18
CA CYS A 17 -20.64 -6.75 -1.28
C CYS A 17 -20.26 -6.49 -2.74
N LEU A 18 -19.74 -5.31 -3.03
CA LEU A 18 -19.12 -4.98 -4.32
C LEU A 18 -17.60 -5.15 -4.20
N SER A 19 -16.94 -5.54 -5.29
CA SER A 19 -15.48 -5.47 -5.35
C SER A 19 -15.05 -4.02 -5.29
N ALA A 20 -14.31 -3.68 -4.25
CA ALA A 20 -13.65 -2.38 -4.16
C ALA A 20 -12.34 -2.43 -4.96
N ASP A 21 -12.43 -2.38 -6.27
CA ASP A 21 -11.27 -2.11 -7.11
C ASP A 21 -11.00 -0.59 -7.04
N VAL A 22 -10.36 -0.21 -5.94
CA VAL A 22 -10.05 1.20 -5.62
C VAL A 22 -8.66 1.63 -6.07
N THR A 23 -7.96 0.81 -6.85
CA THR A 23 -6.65 1.19 -7.37
C THR A 23 -6.78 1.82 -8.75
N ALA A 24 -6.00 2.87 -9.00
CA ALA A 24 -5.94 3.50 -10.31
C ALA A 24 -5.59 2.49 -11.43
N GLU A 25 -4.79 1.47 -11.12
CA GLU A 25 -4.46 0.38 -12.04
C GLU A 25 -5.67 -0.48 -12.40
N GLY A 26 -6.58 -0.75 -11.46
CA GLY A 26 -7.82 -1.50 -11.70
C GLY A 26 -8.91 -0.68 -12.35
N SER A 27 -8.80 0.64 -12.35
CA SER A 27 -9.79 1.57 -12.94
C SER A 27 -9.52 1.93 -14.40
N GLY A 28 -8.39 1.52 -14.96
CA GLY A 28 -7.95 1.97 -16.29
C GLY A 28 -7.42 3.40 -16.32
N LEU A 29 -7.27 4.05 -15.17
CA LEU A 29 -6.70 5.40 -15.02
C LEU A 29 -5.18 5.36 -14.86
N GLY A 30 -4.50 4.41 -15.46
CA GLY A 30 -3.05 4.40 -15.55
C GLY A 30 -2.55 5.54 -16.45
N VAL A 31 -1.34 6.00 -16.22
CA VAL A 31 -0.63 6.80 -17.21
C VAL A 31 -0.36 5.98 -18.49
N PRO A 32 -0.21 6.63 -19.67
CA PRO A 32 0.06 5.94 -20.92
C PRO A 32 1.17 4.91 -20.82
N PRO A 33 1.22 3.92 -21.74
CA PRO A 33 2.12 2.79 -21.64
C PRO A 33 3.57 3.27 -21.48
N GLN A 34 4.12 2.89 -20.36
CA GLN A 34 5.52 3.06 -20.01
C GLN A 34 6.32 1.98 -20.75
N PRO A 35 7.61 2.19 -21.03
CA PRO A 35 8.45 1.10 -21.46
C PRO A 35 8.29 -0.09 -20.50
N ALA A 36 8.33 -1.32 -21.02
CA ALA A 36 8.28 -2.49 -20.15
C ALA A 36 9.43 -2.44 -19.15
N TYR A 37 9.12 -2.51 -17.87
CA TYR A 37 10.15 -2.52 -16.83
C TYR A 37 11.11 -3.70 -17.03
N PRO A 38 12.44 -3.46 -16.93
CA PRO A 38 13.39 -4.54 -16.96
C PRO A 38 13.11 -5.51 -15.83
N ARG A 39 12.97 -6.79 -16.16
CA ARG A 39 12.76 -7.83 -15.14
C ARG A 39 14.14 -8.24 -14.60
N SER A 40 14.32 -8.09 -13.31
CA SER A 40 15.47 -8.66 -12.62
C SER A 40 15.40 -10.19 -12.66
N SER A 41 16.51 -10.86 -12.95
CA SER A 41 16.66 -12.30 -12.77
C SER A 41 16.99 -12.68 -11.33
N ALA A 42 17.34 -11.70 -10.51
CA ALA A 42 17.63 -11.93 -9.09
C ALA A 42 16.37 -12.31 -8.32
N LEU A 43 16.52 -13.21 -7.35
CA LEU A 43 15.46 -13.56 -6.43
C LEU A 43 15.08 -12.33 -5.58
N ARG A 44 13.79 -12.17 -5.31
CA ARG A 44 13.36 -11.11 -4.40
C ARG A 44 13.76 -11.46 -2.96
N LEU A 45 14.36 -10.51 -2.26
CA LEU A 45 14.80 -10.70 -0.87
C LEU A 45 13.64 -10.94 0.11
N ASP A 46 12.43 -10.52 -0.24
CA ASP A 46 11.22 -10.77 0.54
C ASP A 46 10.63 -12.18 0.35
N GLY A 47 11.30 -13.05 -0.39
CA GLY A 47 10.90 -14.43 -0.62
C GLY A 47 9.76 -14.64 -1.63
N THR A 48 9.18 -13.59 -2.18
CA THR A 48 8.06 -13.71 -3.14
C THR A 48 8.57 -13.81 -4.58
N PRO A 49 8.11 -14.72 -5.44
CA PRO A 49 7.20 -15.85 -5.15
C PRO A 49 7.94 -17.16 -4.79
N TRP A 50 9.26 -17.19 -4.80
CA TRP A 50 10.07 -18.42 -4.74
C TRP A 50 9.96 -19.16 -3.40
N LYS A 51 9.80 -18.45 -2.29
CA LYS A 51 9.56 -19.00 -0.94
C LYS A 51 8.08 -18.93 -0.54
N TYR A 52 7.40 -17.87 -0.99
CA TYR A 52 5.99 -17.59 -0.70
C TYR A 52 5.17 -17.50 -1.98
N PRO A 53 4.89 -18.62 -2.66
CA PRO A 53 4.24 -18.62 -3.97
C PRO A 53 2.79 -18.12 -3.96
N LEU A 54 2.13 -18.13 -2.80
CA LEU A 54 0.75 -17.67 -2.63
C LEU A 54 0.65 -16.17 -2.30
N VAL A 55 1.77 -15.52 -1.99
CA VAL A 55 1.77 -14.07 -1.77
C VAL A 55 1.72 -13.37 -3.12
N PRO A 56 0.73 -12.47 -3.34
CA PRO A 56 0.65 -11.73 -4.59
C PRO A 56 1.94 -10.95 -4.89
N LEU A 57 2.37 -10.91 -6.14
CA LEU A 57 3.62 -10.23 -6.55
C LEU A 57 3.67 -8.73 -6.20
N LYS A 58 2.51 -8.10 -6.00
CA LYS A 58 2.39 -6.70 -5.53
C LYS A 58 2.74 -6.53 -4.06
N LEU A 59 2.73 -7.61 -3.29
CA LEU A 59 3.03 -7.62 -1.86
C LEU A 59 4.43 -8.20 -1.62
N GLY A 60 4.93 -8.00 -0.42
CA GLY A 60 6.19 -8.56 0.04
C GLY A 60 6.10 -9.02 1.49
N VAL A 61 7.03 -9.86 1.92
CA VAL A 61 7.14 -10.30 3.31
C VAL A 61 8.27 -9.52 3.97
N PHE A 62 7.93 -8.46 4.70
CA PHE A 62 8.91 -7.56 5.31
C PHE A 62 9.87 -8.25 6.27
N GLN A 63 9.38 -9.23 7.03
CA GLN A 63 10.21 -9.99 7.94
C GLN A 63 11.29 -10.78 7.19
N GLU A 64 10.94 -11.34 6.03
CA GLU A 64 11.90 -12.05 5.17
C GLU A 64 12.91 -11.09 4.56
N LEU A 65 12.49 -9.92 4.10
CA LEU A 65 13.41 -8.89 3.62
C LEU A 65 14.43 -8.52 4.70
N ARG A 66 13.96 -8.27 5.92
CA ARG A 66 14.82 -7.98 7.06
C ARG A 66 15.82 -9.11 7.34
N ASP A 67 15.34 -10.35 7.33
CA ASP A 67 16.15 -11.52 7.61
C ASP A 67 17.16 -11.80 6.50
N ALA A 68 16.77 -11.57 5.24
CA ALA A 68 17.68 -11.62 4.10
C ALA A 68 18.81 -10.58 4.19
N ILE A 69 18.50 -9.36 4.62
CA ILE A 69 19.53 -8.33 4.89
C ILE A 69 20.51 -8.79 5.98
N LEU A 70 20.00 -9.41 7.05
CA LEU A 70 20.83 -9.87 8.17
C LEU A 70 21.76 -11.03 7.79
N THR A 71 21.25 -11.96 6.98
CA THR A 71 22.00 -13.17 6.57
C THR A 71 22.87 -12.95 5.34
N GLY A 72 22.53 -11.98 4.49
CA GLY A 72 23.15 -11.80 3.18
C GLY A 72 22.66 -12.79 2.13
N GLU A 73 21.60 -13.56 2.42
CA GLU A 73 21.04 -14.56 1.52
C GLU A 73 19.70 -14.13 0.93
N PRO A 74 19.43 -14.41 -0.34
CA PRO A 74 20.27 -15.07 -1.36
C PRO A 74 21.39 -14.19 -1.94
N TYR A 75 21.46 -12.93 -1.57
CA TYR A 75 22.55 -11.99 -1.88
C TYR A 75 22.53 -10.81 -0.91
N GLN A 76 23.68 -10.15 -0.73
CA GLN A 76 23.78 -8.98 0.14
C GLN A 76 23.07 -7.78 -0.47
N ALA A 77 22.17 -7.17 0.28
CA ALA A 77 21.63 -5.85 -0.04
C ALA A 77 22.58 -4.76 0.45
N HIS A 78 22.81 -3.75 -0.38
CA HIS A 78 23.71 -2.63 -0.08
C HIS A 78 22.97 -1.32 0.14
N GLY A 79 21.82 -1.13 -0.50
CA GLY A 79 21.02 0.08 -0.38
C GLY A 79 19.55 -0.21 -0.12
N TRP A 80 18.91 0.64 0.69
CA TRP A 80 17.47 0.57 0.93
C TRP A 80 16.82 1.94 0.73
N PHE A 81 15.93 2.01 -0.25
CA PHE A 81 15.11 3.19 -0.49
C PHE A 81 13.73 2.94 0.13
N ILE A 82 13.38 3.73 1.15
CA ILE A 82 12.16 3.58 1.94
C ILE A 82 11.27 4.79 1.67
N SER A 83 10.04 4.53 1.24
CA SER A 83 9.09 5.60 0.95
C SER A 83 7.79 5.40 1.70
N ARG A 84 7.39 6.39 2.48
CA ARG A 84 6.12 6.43 3.24
C ARG A 84 5.93 5.21 4.15
N GLN A 85 7.01 4.69 4.68
CA GLN A 85 7.01 3.52 5.56
C GLN A 85 7.88 3.79 6.78
N ASN A 86 7.48 3.22 7.90
CA ASN A 86 8.24 3.30 9.14
C ASN A 86 8.56 1.90 9.70
N PRO A 87 9.41 1.09 9.00
CA PRO A 87 9.72 -0.27 9.42
C PRO A 87 10.34 -0.36 10.81
N VAL A 88 11.08 0.64 11.27
CA VAL A 88 11.64 0.68 12.63
C VAL A 88 10.55 0.67 13.70
N MET A 89 9.37 1.23 13.40
CA MET A 89 8.24 1.27 14.32
C MET A 89 7.17 0.20 14.02
N SER A 90 6.92 -0.07 12.74
CA SER A 90 5.79 -0.90 12.31
C SER A 90 6.08 -2.40 12.26
N LEU A 91 7.36 -2.79 12.17
CA LEU A 91 7.74 -4.20 12.18
C LEU A 91 7.90 -4.73 13.61
N PRO A 92 7.45 -5.95 13.88
CA PRO A 92 7.75 -6.60 15.14
C PRO A 92 9.27 -6.84 15.26
N ASP A 93 9.76 -6.88 16.50
CA ASP A 93 11.19 -6.99 16.83
C ASP A 93 12.03 -5.82 16.26
N ARG A 94 11.83 -4.65 16.87
CA ARG A 94 12.56 -3.42 16.53
C ARG A 94 14.09 -3.62 16.61
N GLY A 95 14.57 -4.37 17.59
CA GLY A 95 16.01 -4.63 17.76
C GLY A 95 16.61 -5.32 16.54
N ARG A 96 15.93 -6.34 16.03
CA ARG A 96 16.34 -7.05 14.82
C ARG A 96 16.24 -6.17 13.56
N THR A 97 15.25 -5.29 13.50
CA THR A 97 15.14 -4.32 12.40
C THR A 97 16.31 -3.34 12.40
N LEU A 98 16.70 -2.80 13.55
CA LEU A 98 17.87 -1.92 13.67
C LEU A 98 19.19 -2.65 13.34
N GLN A 99 19.31 -3.92 13.68
CA GLN A 99 20.46 -4.74 13.26
C GLN A 99 20.51 -4.86 11.72
N ALA A 100 19.37 -5.03 11.05
CA ALA A 100 19.32 -5.04 9.58
C ALA A 100 19.74 -3.69 9.00
N PHE A 101 19.27 -2.57 9.57
CA PHE A 101 19.70 -1.23 9.18
C PHE A 101 21.22 -1.05 9.27
N SER A 102 21.85 -1.54 10.33
CA SER A 102 23.32 -1.46 10.51
C SER A 102 24.13 -2.27 9.51
N LYS A 103 23.50 -3.15 8.72
CA LYS A 103 24.14 -3.93 7.66
C LYS A 103 24.06 -3.25 6.29
N MET A 104 23.26 -2.18 6.17
CA MET A 104 23.10 -1.47 4.91
C MET A 104 24.23 -0.45 4.74
N ASP A 105 24.75 -0.33 3.54
CA ASP A 105 25.75 0.70 3.20
C ASP A 105 25.11 2.07 2.99
N PHE A 106 23.82 2.09 2.61
CA PHE A 106 23.09 3.31 2.32
C PHE A 106 21.58 3.15 2.53
N ILE A 107 20.97 4.07 3.26
CA ILE A 107 19.52 4.13 3.46
C ILE A 107 19.01 5.53 3.10
N ALA A 108 18.05 5.60 2.19
CA ALA A 108 17.33 6.83 1.89
C ALA A 108 15.86 6.68 2.23
N THR A 109 15.30 7.68 2.90
CA THR A 109 13.87 7.71 3.27
C THR A 109 13.18 8.92 2.65
N VAL A 110 11.98 8.69 2.10
CA VAL A 110 11.06 9.73 1.65
C VAL A 110 9.85 9.71 2.57
N ASP A 111 9.65 10.77 3.34
CA ASP A 111 8.50 10.88 4.24
C ASP A 111 8.13 12.35 4.49
N ILE A 112 6.91 12.57 4.97
CA ILE A 112 6.40 13.89 5.34
C ILE A 112 6.89 14.37 6.72
N ILE A 113 7.46 13.49 7.52
CA ILE A 113 7.96 13.76 8.87
C ILE A 113 9.25 12.99 9.14
N MET A 114 10.02 13.47 10.10
CA MET A 114 11.15 12.74 10.69
C MET A 114 10.63 11.63 11.61
N ASN A 115 10.22 10.51 11.02
CA ASN A 115 9.80 9.33 11.75
C ASN A 115 11.00 8.50 12.27
N ASP A 116 10.73 7.42 13.04
CA ASP A 116 11.81 6.58 13.58
C ASP A 116 12.75 6.02 12.51
N THR A 117 12.24 5.64 11.35
CA THR A 117 13.04 5.13 10.24
C THR A 117 13.91 6.23 9.63
N ALA A 118 13.36 7.43 9.45
CA ALA A 118 14.09 8.58 8.92
C ALA A 118 15.29 8.96 9.80
N TRP A 119 15.19 8.80 11.12
CA TRP A 119 16.30 9.04 12.06
C TRP A 119 17.50 8.08 11.89
N TYR A 120 17.29 6.92 11.26
CA TYR A 120 18.34 5.94 10.97
C TYR A 120 18.77 5.94 9.50
N SER A 121 18.30 6.90 8.70
CA SER A 121 18.62 7.00 7.29
C SER A 121 19.78 7.97 7.05
N ASP A 122 20.59 7.69 6.02
CA ASP A 122 21.70 8.56 5.62
C ASP A 122 21.19 9.80 4.89
N VAL A 123 20.09 9.67 4.15
CA VAL A 123 19.44 10.77 3.44
C VAL A 123 17.93 10.73 3.69
N VAL A 124 17.37 11.89 4.02
CA VAL A 124 15.92 12.08 4.11
C VAL A 124 15.48 13.09 3.06
N LEU A 125 14.58 12.67 2.18
CA LEU A 125 13.96 13.50 1.17
C LEU A 125 12.58 13.94 1.69
N PRO A 126 12.36 15.22 1.97
CA PRO A 126 11.09 15.68 2.52
C PRO A 126 9.99 15.61 1.47
N GLU A 127 8.95 14.85 1.76
CA GLU A 127 7.78 14.76 0.91
C GLU A 127 6.75 15.82 1.30
N ALA A 128 6.14 16.46 0.31
CA ALA A 128 5.02 17.36 0.52
C ALA A 128 3.82 16.60 1.10
N SER A 129 3.13 17.19 2.06
CA SER A 129 1.91 16.63 2.63
C SER A 129 0.76 16.59 1.61
N TYR A 130 -0.31 15.90 1.93
CA TYR A 130 -1.48 15.81 1.04
C TYR A 130 -2.19 17.17 0.81
N LEU A 131 -1.90 18.18 1.61
CA LEU A 131 -2.42 19.54 1.43
C LEU A 131 -1.56 20.39 0.47
N GLU A 132 -0.34 19.93 0.17
CA GLU A 132 0.71 20.69 -0.50
C GLU A 132 1.00 20.16 -1.92
N ARG A 133 0.34 19.08 -2.35
CA ARG A 133 0.64 18.41 -3.62
C ARG A 133 -0.62 17.91 -4.33
N TYR A 134 -0.45 17.59 -5.60
CA TYR A 134 -1.38 16.69 -6.28
C TYR A 134 -1.11 15.23 -5.89
N ASP A 135 -2.17 14.46 -5.71
CA ASP A 135 -2.07 13.01 -5.67
C ASP A 135 -2.69 12.39 -6.95
N PRO A 136 -2.32 11.17 -7.32
CA PRO A 136 -2.96 10.45 -8.42
C PRO A 136 -4.47 10.42 -8.28
N VAL A 137 -5.16 10.42 -9.44
CA VAL A 137 -6.62 10.34 -9.49
C VAL A 137 -7.13 9.14 -8.70
N LEU A 138 -8.05 9.36 -7.78
CA LEU A 138 -8.64 8.34 -6.91
C LEU A 138 -10.04 7.96 -7.38
N PRO A 139 -10.23 6.78 -7.96
CA PRO A 139 -11.55 6.25 -8.26
C PRO A 139 -12.29 5.80 -6.99
N VAL A 140 -13.54 6.21 -6.82
CA VAL A 140 -14.42 5.76 -5.73
C VAL A 140 -15.80 5.50 -6.31
N GLY A 141 -16.18 4.24 -6.50
CA GLY A 141 -17.42 3.87 -7.16
C GLY A 141 -17.46 4.36 -8.61
N GLU A 142 -18.51 5.13 -8.95
CA GLU A 142 -18.71 5.70 -10.27
C GLU A 142 -18.12 7.12 -10.43
N LYS A 143 -17.25 7.52 -9.53
CA LYS A 143 -16.58 8.82 -9.55
C LYS A 143 -15.09 8.70 -9.40
N ALA A 144 -14.36 9.61 -10.02
CA ALA A 144 -12.93 9.77 -9.86
C ALA A 144 -12.66 11.17 -9.31
N PHE A 145 -11.87 11.23 -8.25
CA PHE A 145 -11.54 12.47 -7.55
C PHE A 145 -10.08 12.82 -7.74
N ILE A 146 -9.79 14.11 -7.78
CA ILE A 146 -8.44 14.64 -7.70
C ILE A 146 -8.22 15.24 -6.31
N ARG A 147 -7.01 15.13 -5.83
CA ARG A 147 -6.52 15.92 -4.71
C ARG A 147 -5.58 16.97 -5.27
N GLN A 148 -5.87 18.23 -5.01
CA GLN A 148 -5.05 19.36 -5.44
C GLN A 148 -4.46 20.07 -4.24
N PRO A 149 -3.30 20.74 -4.38
CA PRO A 149 -2.71 21.50 -3.30
C PRO A 149 -3.61 22.68 -2.91
N VAL A 150 -3.69 22.96 -1.63
CA VAL A 150 -4.42 24.10 -1.07
C VAL A 150 -3.49 25.05 -0.33
N VAL A 151 -2.25 24.65 -0.11
CA VAL A 151 -1.16 25.47 0.45
C VAL A 151 0.14 25.16 -0.30
N GLU A 152 1.09 26.08 -0.24
CA GLU A 152 2.42 25.87 -0.81
C GLU A 152 3.22 24.85 0.03
N PRO A 153 4.08 24.04 -0.61
CA PRO A 153 4.95 23.12 0.09
C PRO A 153 5.86 23.83 1.09
N GLN A 154 6.02 23.26 2.26
CA GLN A 154 6.87 23.80 3.31
C GLN A 154 8.35 23.48 3.03
N GLY A 155 9.22 24.49 3.09
CA GLY A 155 10.67 24.33 2.94
C GLY A 155 11.06 23.67 1.62
N GLU A 156 11.81 22.57 1.71
CA GLU A 156 12.28 21.81 0.54
C GLU A 156 11.35 20.67 0.13
N ALA A 157 10.18 20.53 0.77
CA ALA A 157 9.25 19.45 0.47
C ALA A 157 8.80 19.47 -0.99
N ARG A 158 8.74 18.29 -1.59
CA ARG A 158 8.28 18.07 -2.98
C ARG A 158 7.36 16.86 -3.03
N SER A 159 6.52 16.80 -4.03
CA SER A 159 5.67 15.61 -4.23
C SER A 159 6.50 14.37 -4.55
N ALA A 160 5.94 13.20 -4.24
CA ALA A 160 6.55 11.94 -4.64
C ALA A 160 6.72 11.83 -6.16
N LEU A 161 5.75 12.31 -6.95
CA LEU A 161 5.85 12.32 -8.41
C LEU A 161 7.09 13.08 -8.88
N TRP A 162 7.34 14.26 -8.31
CA TRP A 162 8.54 15.03 -8.61
C TRP A 162 9.81 14.32 -8.15
N ILE A 163 9.85 13.83 -6.90
CA ILE A 163 11.02 13.16 -6.32
C ILE A 163 11.42 11.95 -7.18
N TYR A 164 10.47 11.08 -7.51
CA TYR A 164 10.77 9.86 -8.28
C TYR A 164 11.17 10.16 -9.71
N LYS A 165 10.54 11.15 -10.36
CA LYS A 165 10.97 11.61 -11.69
C LYS A 165 12.41 12.11 -11.68
N GLN A 166 12.76 12.96 -10.72
CA GLN A 166 14.12 13.50 -10.57
C GLN A 166 15.16 12.40 -10.27
N LEU A 167 14.81 11.41 -9.46
CA LEU A 167 15.68 10.25 -9.21
C LEU A 167 15.81 9.40 -10.47
N GLY A 168 14.70 9.11 -11.16
CA GLY A 168 14.67 8.33 -12.39
C GLY A 168 15.55 8.93 -13.50
N GLU A 169 15.47 10.24 -13.70
CA GLU A 169 16.30 10.96 -14.67
C GLU A 169 17.80 10.82 -14.33
N ARG A 170 18.18 10.98 -13.05
CA ARG A 170 19.57 10.86 -12.61
C ARG A 170 20.12 9.44 -12.65
N LEU A 171 19.26 8.46 -12.50
CA LEU A 171 19.60 7.03 -12.57
C LEU A 171 19.54 6.47 -13.99
N GLY A 172 19.23 7.30 -15.00
CA GLY A 172 19.15 6.87 -16.41
C GLY A 172 17.91 6.05 -16.74
N VAL A 173 16.85 6.16 -15.94
CA VAL A 173 15.56 5.49 -16.13
C VAL A 173 14.41 6.50 -16.30
N GLY A 174 14.73 7.71 -16.77
CA GLY A 174 13.77 8.79 -16.99
C GLY A 174 12.63 8.44 -17.93
N ASP A 175 12.84 7.53 -18.87
CA ASP A 175 11.83 7.06 -19.82
C ASP A 175 10.60 6.43 -19.17
N TYR A 176 10.70 6.04 -17.91
CA TYR A 176 9.57 5.51 -17.12
C TYR A 176 8.70 6.61 -16.49
N PHE A 177 9.09 7.88 -16.59
CA PHE A 177 8.42 9.04 -15.98
C PHE A 177 7.97 10.04 -17.05
N GLN A 178 7.09 9.59 -17.96
CA GLN A 178 6.67 10.33 -19.15
C GLN A 178 5.59 11.38 -18.84
N TYR A 179 5.87 12.27 -17.91
CA TYR A 179 5.06 13.46 -17.60
C TYR A 179 6.00 14.64 -17.33
N THR A 180 5.54 15.84 -17.62
CA THR A 180 6.32 17.06 -17.40
C THR A 180 6.26 17.50 -15.95
N ASP A 181 5.07 17.52 -15.37
CA ASP A 181 4.77 17.92 -14.00
C ASP A 181 3.58 17.12 -13.43
N GLU A 182 3.16 17.47 -12.22
CA GLU A 182 2.07 16.78 -11.53
C GLU A 182 0.72 16.97 -12.22
N GLU A 183 0.45 18.16 -12.75
CA GLU A 183 -0.81 18.40 -13.45
C GLU A 183 -0.87 17.63 -14.77
N ASP A 184 0.26 17.53 -15.50
CA ASP A 184 0.35 16.72 -16.70
C ASP A 184 0.10 15.24 -16.38
N TYR A 185 0.66 14.73 -15.28
CA TYR A 185 0.36 13.37 -14.81
C TYR A 185 -1.14 13.14 -14.59
N ILE A 186 -1.81 14.07 -13.91
CA ILE A 186 -3.26 13.99 -13.67
C ILE A 186 -4.06 14.11 -14.98
N ARG A 187 -3.67 15.01 -15.89
CA ARG A 187 -4.32 15.12 -17.22
C ARG A 187 -4.23 13.81 -18.01
N GLN A 188 -3.07 13.15 -17.97
CA GLN A 188 -2.90 11.85 -18.60
C GLN A 188 -3.82 10.78 -17.99
N GLN A 189 -4.01 10.79 -16.68
CA GLN A 189 -4.94 9.88 -16.00
C GLN A 189 -6.42 10.16 -16.32
N LEU A 190 -6.78 11.42 -16.53
CA LEU A 190 -8.16 11.83 -16.84
C LEU A 190 -8.52 11.66 -18.32
N ALA A 191 -7.54 11.65 -19.22
CA ALA A 191 -7.76 11.57 -20.66
C ALA A 191 -8.66 10.39 -21.09
N PRO A 192 -8.52 9.15 -20.57
CA PRO A 192 -9.43 8.05 -20.90
C PRO A 192 -10.89 8.27 -20.50
N LEU A 193 -11.14 9.18 -19.56
CA LEU A 193 -12.51 9.53 -19.12
C LEU A 193 -13.15 10.62 -19.99
N GLY A 194 -12.41 11.17 -20.95
CA GLY A 194 -12.89 12.24 -21.84
C GLY A 194 -13.17 13.57 -21.13
N THR A 195 -12.54 13.81 -19.98
CA THR A 195 -12.68 15.04 -19.19
C THR A 195 -11.34 15.76 -19.02
N SER A 196 -11.40 17.05 -18.67
CA SER A 196 -10.22 17.85 -18.41
C SER A 196 -9.95 18.05 -16.92
N LEU A 197 -8.71 18.39 -16.57
CA LEU A 197 -8.35 18.74 -15.20
C LEU A 197 -9.14 19.95 -14.71
N GLU A 198 -9.33 20.95 -15.58
CA GLU A 198 -10.05 22.19 -15.30
C GLU A 198 -11.54 21.92 -15.02
N GLU A 199 -12.15 21.03 -15.79
CA GLU A 199 -13.51 20.58 -15.55
C GLU A 199 -13.65 19.86 -14.22
N VAL A 200 -12.74 18.95 -13.90
CA VAL A 200 -12.75 18.21 -12.63
C VAL A 200 -12.49 19.15 -11.45
N LYS A 201 -11.58 20.12 -11.59
CA LYS A 201 -11.38 21.17 -10.56
C LYS A 201 -12.67 21.96 -10.28
N SER A 202 -13.43 22.28 -11.32
CA SER A 202 -14.68 23.02 -11.20
C SER A 202 -15.84 22.19 -10.64
N LYS A 203 -16.00 20.95 -11.12
CA LYS A 203 -17.08 20.03 -10.75
C LYS A 203 -16.81 19.27 -9.45
N GLY A 204 -15.52 19.07 -9.10
CA GLY A 204 -15.07 18.32 -7.94
C GLY A 204 -14.83 16.83 -8.21
N TYR A 205 -15.26 16.28 -9.34
CA TYR A 205 -15.07 14.87 -9.73
C TYR A 205 -15.21 14.68 -11.25
N ALA A 206 -14.69 13.56 -11.74
CA ALA A 206 -15.00 13.01 -13.05
C ALA A 206 -15.96 11.82 -12.91
N GLU A 207 -16.80 11.62 -13.92
CA GLU A 207 -17.63 10.40 -13.99
C GLU A 207 -16.75 9.22 -14.43
N MET A 208 -16.93 8.09 -13.77
CA MET A 208 -16.38 6.80 -14.16
C MET A 208 -17.43 6.02 -14.96
N PRO A 209 -17.01 5.15 -15.88
CA PRO A 209 -17.94 4.21 -16.47
C PRO A 209 -18.68 3.43 -15.38
N PRO A 210 -20.03 3.28 -15.50
CA PRO A 210 -20.78 2.53 -14.51
C PRO A 210 -20.25 1.10 -14.43
N LYS A 211 -20.03 0.62 -13.21
CA LYS A 211 -19.81 -0.81 -12.97
C LYS A 211 -21.17 -1.47 -12.94
N GLU A 212 -21.47 -2.29 -13.94
CA GLU A 212 -22.70 -3.06 -13.98
C GLU A 212 -22.79 -3.96 -12.74
N PRO A 213 -23.69 -3.71 -11.78
CA PRO A 213 -23.74 -4.51 -10.55
C PRO A 213 -24.21 -5.94 -10.81
N ASN A 214 -24.92 -6.18 -11.90
CA ASN A 214 -25.56 -7.44 -12.24
C ASN A 214 -25.05 -8.10 -13.53
N GLY A 215 -23.89 -7.65 -14.06
CA GLY A 215 -23.27 -8.32 -15.20
C GLY A 215 -22.72 -9.70 -14.82
N GLU A 216 -22.49 -10.58 -15.80
CA GLU A 216 -21.74 -11.80 -15.56
C GLU A 216 -20.33 -11.46 -15.11
N HIS A 217 -20.07 -11.61 -13.81
CA HIS A 217 -18.74 -11.43 -13.24
C HIS A 217 -17.89 -12.66 -13.51
N VAL A 218 -16.90 -12.53 -14.35
CA VAL A 218 -15.89 -13.56 -14.55
C VAL A 218 -14.78 -13.32 -13.52
N PHE A 219 -14.65 -14.28 -12.62
CA PHE A 219 -13.57 -14.25 -11.61
C PHE A 219 -12.27 -14.77 -12.22
N ASN A 220 -11.15 -14.21 -11.81
CA ASN A 220 -9.83 -14.68 -12.21
C ASN A 220 -9.42 -15.92 -11.40
N THR A 221 -10.20 -16.97 -11.57
CA THR A 221 -10.04 -18.30 -10.97
C THR A 221 -10.09 -19.35 -12.06
N PRO A 222 -9.55 -20.56 -11.88
CA PRO A 222 -9.63 -21.64 -12.87
C PRO A 222 -11.04 -21.95 -13.38
N SER A 223 -12.04 -21.85 -12.51
CA SER A 223 -13.44 -22.10 -12.87
C SER A 223 -14.17 -20.85 -13.43
N GLY A 224 -13.56 -19.68 -13.39
CA GLY A 224 -14.23 -18.40 -13.69
C GLY A 224 -15.30 -18.01 -12.68
N LYS A 225 -15.43 -18.72 -11.56
CA LYS A 225 -16.42 -18.50 -10.50
C LYS A 225 -15.72 -18.28 -9.16
N ILE A 226 -16.49 -17.87 -8.14
CA ILE A 226 -15.97 -17.86 -6.77
C ILE A 226 -15.72 -19.30 -6.33
N GLU A 227 -14.47 -19.62 -6.02
CA GLU A 227 -14.08 -20.96 -5.57
C GLU A 227 -14.07 -21.01 -4.05
N VAL A 228 -14.96 -21.82 -3.47
CA VAL A 228 -14.99 -22.08 -2.03
C VAL A 228 -13.90 -23.09 -1.66
N TYR A 229 -13.63 -24.04 -2.54
CA TYR A 229 -12.50 -24.94 -2.48
C TYR A 229 -11.36 -24.39 -3.34
N SER A 230 -10.20 -24.15 -2.77
CA SER A 230 -9.04 -23.63 -3.48
C SER A 230 -8.03 -24.75 -3.79
N GLU A 231 -7.98 -25.19 -5.04
CA GLU A 231 -6.95 -26.13 -5.49
C GLU A 231 -5.53 -25.57 -5.31
N THR A 232 -5.37 -24.26 -5.46
CA THR A 232 -4.09 -23.59 -5.25
C THR A 232 -3.58 -23.77 -3.82
N LEU A 233 -4.45 -23.62 -2.82
CA LEU A 233 -4.11 -23.86 -1.42
C LEU A 233 -3.84 -25.34 -1.16
N ALA A 234 -4.69 -26.24 -1.68
CA ALA A 234 -4.52 -27.68 -1.55
C ALA A 234 -3.16 -28.15 -2.11
N ASN A 235 -2.82 -27.70 -3.33
CA ASN A 235 -1.57 -28.05 -4.00
C ASN A 235 -0.34 -27.49 -3.26
N ALA A 236 -0.49 -26.39 -2.49
CA ALA A 236 0.53 -25.84 -1.64
C ALA A 236 0.59 -26.47 -0.23
N GLY A 237 -0.23 -27.49 0.05
CA GLY A 237 -0.26 -28.21 1.32
C GLY A 237 -1.06 -27.53 2.44
N PHE A 238 -1.89 -26.55 2.10
CA PHE A 238 -2.78 -25.86 3.04
C PHE A 238 -4.21 -26.39 2.96
N SER A 239 -5.02 -26.10 3.99
CA SER A 239 -6.45 -26.39 3.92
C SER A 239 -7.09 -25.65 2.74
N PRO A 240 -7.80 -26.35 1.85
CA PRO A 240 -8.39 -25.74 0.65
C PRO A 240 -9.62 -24.87 0.94
N TRP A 241 -10.17 -24.94 2.13
CA TRP A 241 -11.27 -24.11 2.61
C TRP A 241 -10.99 -23.61 4.02
N PRO A 242 -11.66 -22.53 4.49
CA PRO A 242 -11.53 -22.06 5.86
C PRO A 242 -11.99 -23.14 6.85
N THR A 243 -11.09 -23.54 7.74
CA THR A 243 -11.38 -24.43 8.87
C THR A 243 -11.29 -23.64 10.17
N TRP A 244 -12.12 -24.00 11.14
CA TRP A 244 -11.98 -23.45 12.49
C TRP A 244 -10.83 -24.16 13.19
N GLU A 245 -9.94 -23.36 13.77
CA GLU A 245 -8.91 -23.83 14.68
C GLU A 245 -9.14 -23.14 16.04
N GLU A 246 -9.14 -23.93 17.10
CA GLU A 246 -9.31 -23.41 18.45
C GLU A 246 -8.09 -22.54 18.80
N PRO A 247 -8.28 -21.28 19.22
CA PRO A 247 -7.16 -20.47 19.68
C PRO A 247 -6.43 -21.13 20.86
N PRO A 248 -5.11 -21.02 20.95
CA PRO A 248 -4.36 -21.60 22.07
C PRO A 248 -4.84 -21.00 23.38
N VAL A 249 -5.13 -21.86 24.37
CA VAL A 249 -5.54 -21.38 25.72
C VAL A 249 -4.35 -20.72 26.40
N PRO A 250 -4.48 -19.48 26.91
CA PRO A 250 -3.41 -18.81 27.63
C PRO A 250 -2.99 -19.61 28.88
N GLY A 251 -1.68 -19.69 29.11
CA GLY A 251 -1.12 -20.26 30.33
C GLY A 251 -1.29 -19.36 31.56
N GLU A 252 -0.71 -19.76 32.68
CA GLU A 252 -0.68 -18.93 33.88
C GLU A 252 0.08 -17.62 33.59
N ASN A 253 -0.54 -16.47 33.94
CA ASN A 253 -0.04 -15.13 33.65
C ASN A 253 0.06 -14.76 32.16
N GLU A 254 -0.62 -15.49 31.29
CA GLU A 254 -0.79 -15.16 29.87
C GLU A 254 -2.21 -14.66 29.63
N PHE A 255 -2.36 -13.79 28.62
CA PHE A 255 -3.63 -13.20 28.25
C PHE A 255 -3.78 -13.17 26.73
N TYR A 256 -5.00 -13.29 26.25
CA TYR A 256 -5.28 -12.98 24.85
C TYR A 256 -5.10 -11.48 24.61
N LEU A 257 -4.22 -11.13 23.67
CA LEU A 257 -4.08 -9.75 23.22
C LEU A 257 -5.17 -9.43 22.19
N LEU A 258 -6.10 -8.58 22.56
CA LEU A 258 -7.08 -8.01 21.65
C LEU A 258 -6.64 -6.61 21.27
N THR A 259 -6.43 -6.37 19.99
CA THR A 259 -6.09 -5.05 19.48
C THR A 259 -7.31 -4.37 18.89
N GLY A 260 -7.43 -3.07 19.13
CA GLY A 260 -8.54 -2.26 18.64
C GLY A 260 -8.08 -0.88 18.21
N LYS A 261 -8.87 -0.23 17.38
CA LYS A 261 -8.65 1.16 16.97
C LYS A 261 -9.52 2.08 17.83
N VAL A 262 -8.95 3.21 18.21
CA VAL A 262 -9.73 4.31 18.76
C VAL A 262 -10.25 5.19 17.64
N ALA A 263 -11.43 5.77 17.82
CA ALA A 263 -12.08 6.58 16.78
C ALA A 263 -11.29 7.85 16.39
N GLN A 264 -10.46 8.33 17.29
CA GLN A 264 -9.67 9.56 17.11
C GLN A 264 -8.48 9.39 16.16
N HIS A 265 -7.99 8.16 15.96
CA HIS A 265 -6.78 7.93 15.20
C HIS A 265 -6.98 7.03 13.99
N THR A 266 -6.44 7.47 12.84
CA THR A 266 -6.34 6.67 11.63
C THR A 266 -5.01 5.92 11.64
N GLN A 267 -4.98 4.74 12.22
CA GLN A 267 -3.77 3.93 12.37
C GLN A 267 -2.68 4.75 13.12
N PHE A 268 -1.43 4.69 12.60
CA PHE A 268 -0.33 5.53 13.07
C PHE A 268 -0.28 6.92 12.40
N GLY A 269 -1.01 7.11 11.29
CA GLY A 269 -0.92 8.32 10.45
C GLY A 269 -1.35 9.62 11.14
N THR A 270 -2.13 9.54 12.21
CA THR A 270 -2.61 10.72 12.96
C THR A 270 -2.07 10.79 14.39
N GLN A 271 -1.15 9.91 14.77
CA GLN A 271 -0.58 9.87 16.13
C GLN A 271 0.21 11.14 16.49
N ASN A 272 0.69 11.89 15.49
CA ASN A 272 1.41 13.15 15.71
C ASN A 272 0.48 14.38 15.76
N ASN A 273 -0.83 14.21 15.59
CA ASN A 273 -1.76 15.32 15.56
C ASN A 273 -2.10 15.80 16.98
N GLN A 274 -1.57 16.95 17.35
CA GLN A 274 -1.75 17.52 18.69
C GLN A 274 -3.22 17.83 19.03
N LEU A 275 -4.07 18.10 18.04
CA LEU A 275 -5.48 18.35 18.28
C LEU A 275 -6.20 17.05 18.68
N LEU A 276 -5.84 15.93 18.08
CA LEU A 276 -6.39 14.62 18.40
C LEU A 276 -5.87 14.08 19.73
N HIS A 277 -4.65 14.44 20.12
CA HIS A 277 -4.08 14.10 21.42
C HIS A 277 -4.91 14.64 22.61
N LYS A 278 -5.70 15.68 22.41
CA LYS A 278 -6.62 16.19 23.45
C LYS A 278 -7.69 15.16 23.84
N TYR A 279 -8.00 14.24 22.94
CA TYR A 279 -9.05 13.24 23.13
C TYR A 279 -8.50 11.83 23.38
N SER A 280 -7.30 11.54 22.90
CA SER A 280 -6.64 10.25 23.06
C SER A 280 -5.12 10.46 23.02
N ASN A 281 -4.52 10.71 24.17
CA ASN A 281 -3.10 11.11 24.29
C ASN A 281 -2.21 9.98 24.83
N GLU A 282 -2.77 8.86 25.24
CA GLU A 282 -2.04 7.78 25.90
C GLU A 282 -2.42 6.42 25.31
N PRO A 283 -1.44 5.57 24.99
CA PRO A 283 -1.70 4.16 24.75
C PRO A 283 -2.18 3.51 26.06
N ARG A 284 -3.31 2.81 26.02
CA ARG A 284 -3.91 2.17 27.19
C ARG A 284 -4.05 0.68 26.99
N LEU A 285 -3.69 -0.07 28.00
CA LEU A 285 -3.97 -1.49 28.12
C LEU A 285 -5.15 -1.66 29.08
N TRP A 286 -6.20 -2.34 28.63
CA TRP A 286 -7.36 -2.69 29.43
C TRP A 286 -7.24 -4.15 29.84
N MET A 287 -7.26 -4.40 31.12
CA MET A 287 -7.20 -5.74 31.68
C MET A 287 -8.33 -5.93 32.66
N ASN A 288 -8.90 -7.14 32.73
CA ASN A 288 -9.81 -7.50 33.82
C ASN A 288 -9.02 -7.58 35.13
N ALA A 289 -9.63 -7.09 36.22
CA ALA A 289 -9.03 -7.10 37.54
C ALA A 289 -8.96 -8.52 38.13
#